data_9aefe09b89e4d06f89ef34693bb0ba53
#
_entry.id   9aefe09b89e4d06f89ef34693bb0ba53
#
_cell.length_a   1.000
_cell.length_b   1.000
_cell.length_c   1.000
_cell.angle_alpha   90.00
_cell.angle_beta   90.00
_cell.angle_gamma   90.00
#
_symmetry.space_group_name_H-M   'P 1'
#
loop_
_entity.id
_entity.type
_entity.pdbx_description
1 polymer ?
#
loop_
_entity_poly.entity_id
_entity_poly.type
_entity_poly.pdbx_seq_one_letter_code
_entity_poly.pdbx_strand_id
1 'polypeptide(L)'
;MAKQLVDQNDHLSITVVIISFNSKSTSMITSLTLASNKQIRYEIIYGGDQQPTELKATDSHIQSLKPHVRDAVSKLVDPTRPDSPRLAGFVVDMYCTSMIDVANKFGVPTYLFYTSNAGFLGLLLHIQFMYDADDTYDMSELEDSDAELVVLSLTCPYPLKCLPYIFKSKEWLSFFVTQARRFRETKGILVNTVPELEPQALKFLSSGDTPRVYPVGPLLHLKNEARDDSVDKKQSEILQWLDEQPPRSVVFLCFGSMGGFSEDQAREIAVALERSGHRFLWSLRRASPNIMKEPPGEFTNLEEILPEGFLDRTEERGKVIGWAPQVAVMEKPAIGGFVFHGGWDSTLGGLWFGVP
;
A
#
# COMPACT_ATOMS: atom_id res chain seq x y z
N MET A 1 7.70 -6.14 8.41
CA MET A 1 7.66 -5.70 9.82
C MET A 1 7.57 -6.88 10.79
N ALA A 2 6.51 -7.72 10.82
CA ALA A 2 6.39 -8.82 11.81
C ALA A 2 7.64 -9.73 11.85
N LYS A 3 8.12 -10.20 10.71
CA LYS A 3 9.34 -11.02 10.62
C LYS A 3 10.56 -10.31 11.22
N GLN A 4 10.77 -9.03 10.89
CA GLN A 4 11.90 -8.26 11.41
C GLN A 4 11.85 -8.07 12.93
N LEU A 5 10.65 -7.94 13.50
CA LEU A 5 10.49 -7.79 14.94
C LEU A 5 10.80 -9.11 15.67
N VAL A 6 10.33 -10.24 15.18
CA VAL A 6 10.61 -11.54 15.81
C VAL A 6 12.06 -11.99 15.62
N ASP A 7 12.70 -11.63 14.49
CA ASP A 7 14.11 -11.89 14.23
C ASP A 7 15.04 -11.13 15.21
N GLN A 8 14.55 -10.04 15.82
CA GLN A 8 15.29 -9.25 16.80
C GLN A 8 14.98 -9.61 18.26
N ASN A 9 13.91 -10.36 18.50
CA ASN A 9 13.49 -10.68 19.88
C ASN A 9 12.78 -12.02 19.94
N ASP A 10 13.49 -13.02 20.46
CA ASP A 10 13.00 -14.40 20.60
C ASP A 10 11.82 -14.56 21.58
N HIS A 11 11.61 -13.58 22.47
CA HIS A 11 10.48 -13.59 23.41
C HIS A 11 9.21 -12.97 22.83
N LEU A 12 9.29 -12.38 21.62
CA LEU A 12 8.15 -11.77 20.97
C LEU A 12 7.43 -12.80 20.11
N SER A 13 6.11 -12.89 20.26
CA SER A 13 5.23 -13.57 19.33
C SER A 13 4.21 -12.58 18.74
N ILE A 14 3.93 -12.72 17.46
CA ILE A 14 3.03 -11.81 16.73
C ILE A 14 1.90 -12.62 16.13
N THR A 15 0.67 -12.20 16.39
CA THR A 15 -0.51 -12.69 15.67
C THR A 15 -0.96 -11.61 14.70
N VAL A 16 -0.89 -11.91 13.40
CA VAL A 16 -1.38 -11.04 12.34
C VAL A 16 -2.85 -11.36 12.11
N VAL A 17 -3.72 -10.44 12.48
CA VAL A 17 -5.17 -10.56 12.23
C VAL A 17 -5.47 -9.96 10.86
N ILE A 18 -6.01 -10.78 9.96
CA ILE A 18 -6.36 -10.39 8.61
C ILE A 18 -7.88 -10.29 8.53
N ILE A 19 -8.37 -9.09 8.20
CA ILE A 19 -9.78 -8.86 7.89
C ILE A 19 -9.98 -9.12 6.40
N SER A 20 -10.73 -10.18 6.07
CA SER A 20 -11.04 -10.54 4.70
C SER A 20 -12.46 -10.15 4.33
N PHE A 21 -12.60 -9.36 3.26
CA PHE A 21 -13.88 -8.96 2.68
C PHE A 21 -14.42 -9.96 1.64
N ASN A 22 -13.65 -11.00 1.31
CA ASN A 22 -14.01 -11.91 0.24
C ASN A 22 -13.58 -13.35 0.57
N SER A 23 -14.52 -14.27 0.53
CA SER A 23 -14.25 -15.72 0.66
C SER A 23 -13.36 -16.29 -0.47
N LYS A 24 -13.26 -15.58 -1.61
CA LYS A 24 -12.44 -16.00 -2.76
C LYS A 24 -10.94 -15.68 -2.62
N SER A 25 -10.53 -14.91 -1.62
CA SER A 25 -9.10 -14.65 -1.33
C SER A 25 -8.36 -15.86 -0.72
N THR A 26 -8.89 -17.06 -0.92
CA THR A 26 -8.50 -18.29 -0.21
C THR A 26 -7.05 -18.70 -0.50
N SER A 27 -6.54 -18.51 -1.72
CA SER A 27 -5.19 -18.95 -2.08
C SER A 27 -4.08 -18.13 -1.39
N MET A 28 -4.20 -16.80 -1.38
CA MET A 28 -3.27 -15.93 -0.68
C MET A 28 -3.33 -16.16 0.84
N ILE A 29 -4.53 -16.34 1.38
CA ILE A 29 -4.77 -16.60 2.79
C ILE A 29 -4.17 -17.96 3.19
N THR A 30 -4.36 -19.00 2.37
CA THR A 30 -3.79 -20.32 2.60
C THR A 30 -2.27 -20.29 2.62
N SER A 31 -1.64 -19.58 1.68
CA SER A 31 -0.17 -19.44 1.64
C SER A 31 0.38 -18.70 2.88
N LEU A 32 -0.31 -17.64 3.35
CA LEU A 32 0.07 -16.93 4.57
C LEU A 32 -0.10 -17.82 5.82
N THR A 33 -1.17 -18.61 5.89
CA THR A 33 -1.39 -19.53 7.02
C THR A 33 -0.33 -20.64 7.07
N LEU A 34 0.07 -21.15 5.90
CA LEU A 34 1.16 -22.12 5.77
C LEU A 34 2.53 -21.51 6.14
N ALA A 35 2.71 -20.20 5.99
CA ALA A 35 3.90 -19.48 6.41
C ALA A 35 3.96 -19.22 7.93
N SER A 36 2.96 -19.63 8.69
CA SER A 36 2.97 -19.54 10.16
C SER A 36 4.13 -20.32 10.75
N ASN A 37 4.79 -19.72 11.74
CA ASN A 37 5.85 -20.36 12.54
C ASN A 37 5.54 -20.22 14.03
N LYS A 38 6.50 -20.62 14.89
CA LYS A 38 6.29 -20.56 16.35
C LYS A 38 6.04 -19.14 16.88
N GLN A 39 6.57 -18.12 16.21
CA GLN A 39 6.52 -16.73 16.65
C GLN A 39 5.53 -15.87 15.84
N ILE A 40 5.19 -16.25 14.61
CA ILE A 40 4.22 -15.53 13.78
C ILE A 40 3.05 -16.44 13.46
N ARG A 41 1.86 -16.02 13.83
CA ARG A 41 0.59 -16.68 13.54
C ARG A 41 -0.29 -15.77 12.70
N TYR A 42 -1.12 -16.36 11.87
CA TYR A 42 -2.11 -15.63 11.07
C TYR A 42 -3.51 -16.07 11.50
N GLU A 43 -4.33 -15.11 11.86
CA GLU A 43 -5.73 -15.31 12.24
C GLU A 43 -6.59 -14.56 11.22
N ILE A 44 -7.55 -15.26 10.63
CA ILE A 44 -8.39 -14.69 9.56
C ILE A 44 -9.78 -14.48 10.10
N ILE A 45 -10.25 -13.25 9.97
CA ILE A 45 -11.61 -12.85 10.32
C ILE A 45 -12.37 -12.56 9.04
N TYR A 46 -13.37 -13.38 8.76
CA TYR A 46 -14.25 -13.19 7.61
C TYR A 46 -15.37 -12.22 7.97
N GLY A 47 -15.50 -11.18 7.16
CA GLY A 47 -16.52 -10.15 7.33
C GLY A 47 -17.90 -10.52 6.72
N GLY A 48 -18.07 -11.75 6.23
CA GLY A 48 -19.27 -12.17 5.50
C GLY A 48 -19.15 -11.98 3.97
N ASP A 49 -20.17 -12.46 3.24
CA ASP A 49 -20.16 -12.51 1.76
C ASP A 49 -20.53 -11.17 1.09
N GLN A 50 -20.91 -10.15 1.84
CA GLN A 50 -21.25 -8.84 1.27
C GLN A 50 -20.01 -7.96 1.28
N GLN A 51 -19.38 -7.80 0.12
CA GLN A 51 -18.35 -6.78 -0.06
C GLN A 51 -18.95 -5.38 0.03
N PRO A 52 -18.40 -4.49 0.89
CA PRO A 52 -18.79 -3.11 0.88
C PRO A 52 -18.50 -2.49 -0.49
N THR A 53 -19.47 -1.82 -1.07
CA THR A 53 -19.34 -1.16 -2.39
C THR A 53 -18.95 0.30 -2.26
N GLU A 54 -19.01 0.84 -1.05
CA GLU A 54 -18.76 2.23 -0.70
C GLU A 54 -17.80 2.30 0.50
N LEU A 55 -17.04 3.37 0.59
CA LEU A 55 -16.06 3.56 1.66
C LEU A 55 -16.70 3.62 3.04
N LYS A 56 -17.82 4.32 3.16
CA LYS A 56 -18.58 4.41 4.41
C LYS A 56 -19.09 3.03 4.87
N ALA A 57 -19.49 2.21 3.92
CA ALA A 57 -19.87 0.82 4.19
C ALA A 57 -18.65 -0.01 4.62
N THR A 58 -17.46 0.27 4.08
CA THR A 58 -16.19 -0.38 4.47
C THR A 58 -15.83 -0.06 5.93
N ASP A 59 -15.90 1.22 6.35
CA ASP A 59 -15.63 1.60 7.74
C ASP A 59 -16.63 0.96 8.70
N SER A 60 -17.93 1.04 8.39
CA SER A 60 -18.99 0.39 9.18
C SER A 60 -18.79 -1.11 9.29
N HIS A 61 -18.33 -1.74 8.20
CA HIS A 61 -18.02 -3.16 8.18
C HIS A 61 -16.82 -3.49 9.08
N ILE A 62 -15.71 -2.76 8.96
CA ILE A 62 -14.55 -2.93 9.85
C ILE A 62 -14.98 -2.76 11.32
N GLN A 63 -15.78 -1.76 11.62
CA GLN A 63 -16.30 -1.55 12.98
C GLN A 63 -17.15 -2.72 13.49
N SER A 64 -17.97 -3.33 12.62
CA SER A 64 -18.79 -4.49 12.99
C SER A 64 -17.97 -5.73 13.37
N LEU A 65 -16.71 -5.79 12.96
CA LEU A 65 -15.80 -6.91 13.25
C LEU A 65 -15.07 -6.79 14.59
N LYS A 66 -15.22 -5.69 15.33
CA LYS A 66 -14.64 -5.53 16.68
C LYS A 66 -14.92 -6.70 17.63
N PRO A 67 -16.15 -7.26 17.71
CA PRO A 67 -16.42 -8.43 18.54
C PRO A 67 -15.58 -9.65 18.13
N HIS A 68 -15.45 -9.90 16.84
CA HIS A 68 -14.69 -11.04 16.32
C HIS A 68 -13.19 -10.91 16.62
N VAL A 69 -12.63 -9.70 16.45
CA VAL A 69 -11.23 -9.41 16.81
C VAL A 69 -11.03 -9.57 18.32
N ARG A 70 -11.94 -9.05 19.14
CA ARG A 70 -11.89 -9.22 20.60
C ARG A 70 -11.91 -10.69 21.00
N ASP A 71 -12.79 -11.49 20.41
CA ASP A 71 -12.94 -12.91 20.75
C ASP A 71 -11.71 -13.72 20.30
N ALA A 72 -11.12 -13.39 19.14
CA ALA A 72 -9.86 -13.96 18.69
C ALA A 72 -8.71 -13.66 19.68
N VAL A 73 -8.58 -12.40 20.09
CA VAL A 73 -7.55 -11.99 21.07
C VAL A 73 -7.79 -12.63 22.44
N SER A 74 -9.04 -12.72 22.90
CA SER A 74 -9.37 -13.38 24.19
C SER A 74 -8.95 -14.85 24.21
N LYS A 75 -9.06 -15.56 23.09
CA LYS A 75 -8.58 -16.96 22.98
C LYS A 75 -7.05 -17.07 23.04
N LEU A 76 -6.33 -16.04 22.56
CA LEU A 76 -4.87 -16.03 22.56
C LEU A 76 -4.29 -15.76 23.96
N VAL A 77 -4.96 -14.93 24.77
CA VAL A 77 -4.49 -14.47 26.07
C VAL A 77 -5.33 -15.03 27.23
N ASP A 78 -5.75 -16.27 27.13
CA ASP A 78 -6.57 -16.92 28.14
C ASP A 78 -5.83 -17.01 29.48
N PRO A 79 -6.25 -16.25 30.51
CA PRO A 79 -5.56 -16.20 31.80
C PRO A 79 -5.66 -17.52 32.61
N THR A 80 -6.51 -18.44 32.16
CA THR A 80 -6.66 -19.75 32.81
C THR A 80 -5.56 -20.74 32.39
N ARG A 81 -4.79 -20.41 31.34
CA ARG A 81 -3.69 -21.24 30.84
C ARG A 81 -2.36 -20.79 31.44
N PRO A 82 -1.59 -21.64 32.10
CA PRO A 82 -0.31 -21.27 32.72
C PRO A 82 0.71 -20.70 31.73
N ASP A 83 0.68 -21.15 30.47
CA ASP A 83 1.61 -20.76 29.41
C ASP A 83 1.00 -19.71 28.45
N SER A 84 -0.08 -19.04 28.82
CA SER A 84 -0.72 -18.04 28.00
C SER A 84 0.21 -16.82 27.83
N PRO A 85 0.44 -16.36 26.59
CA PRO A 85 1.29 -15.20 26.37
C PRO A 85 0.64 -13.93 26.93
N ARG A 86 1.46 -13.03 27.47
CA ARG A 86 0.99 -11.72 27.88
C ARG A 86 0.81 -10.83 26.64
N LEU A 87 -0.38 -10.28 26.47
CA LEU A 87 -0.64 -9.28 25.41
C LEU A 87 0.17 -8.01 25.70
N ALA A 88 1.08 -7.67 24.79
CA ALA A 88 1.94 -6.50 24.94
C ALA A 88 1.33 -5.23 24.33
N GLY A 89 0.53 -5.37 23.28
CA GLY A 89 -0.12 -4.25 22.60
C GLY A 89 -0.68 -4.64 21.24
N PHE A 90 -1.27 -3.66 20.59
CA PHE A 90 -1.77 -3.76 19.22
C PHE A 90 -0.93 -2.88 18.29
N VAL A 91 -0.75 -3.35 17.06
CA VAL A 91 -0.34 -2.52 15.93
C VAL A 91 -1.49 -2.55 14.92
N VAL A 92 -2.09 -1.40 14.68
CA VAL A 92 -3.25 -1.27 13.79
C VAL A 92 -2.86 -0.58 12.49
N ASP A 93 -3.44 -1.01 11.40
CA ASP A 93 -3.33 -0.34 10.12
C ASP A 93 -4.09 1.00 10.13
N MET A 94 -3.67 1.95 9.28
CA MET A 94 -4.27 3.29 9.21
C MET A 94 -5.77 3.30 8.86
N TYR A 95 -6.29 2.25 8.27
CA TYR A 95 -7.72 2.09 7.98
C TYR A 95 -8.50 1.37 9.08
N CYS A 96 -7.81 0.80 10.06
CA CYS A 96 -8.39 -0.04 11.11
C CYS A 96 -8.36 0.62 12.49
N THR A 97 -8.39 1.96 12.58
CA THR A 97 -8.31 2.69 13.87
C THR A 97 -9.43 2.33 14.84
N SER A 98 -10.57 1.84 14.35
CA SER A 98 -11.65 1.35 15.20
C SER A 98 -11.23 0.18 16.11
N MET A 99 -10.14 -0.52 15.80
CA MET A 99 -9.58 -1.59 16.64
C MET A 99 -8.84 -1.06 17.88
N ILE A 100 -8.58 0.25 17.98
CA ILE A 100 -8.11 0.91 19.21
C ILE A 100 -9.08 0.61 20.36
N ASP A 101 -10.39 0.61 20.09
CA ASP A 101 -11.41 0.30 21.10
C ASP A 101 -11.29 -1.14 21.65
N VAL A 102 -10.82 -2.06 20.81
CA VAL A 102 -10.57 -3.44 21.24
C VAL A 102 -9.35 -3.49 22.14
N ALA A 103 -8.24 -2.85 21.76
CA ALA A 103 -7.04 -2.79 22.58
C ALA A 103 -7.30 -2.16 23.95
N ASN A 104 -8.09 -1.09 23.99
CA ASN A 104 -8.49 -0.40 25.21
C ASN A 104 -9.23 -1.32 26.20
N LYS A 105 -10.06 -2.26 25.68
CA LYS A 105 -10.73 -3.27 26.52
C LYS A 105 -9.78 -4.25 27.20
N PHE A 106 -8.61 -4.50 26.59
CA PHE A 106 -7.55 -5.32 27.18
C PHE A 106 -6.55 -4.50 28.01
N GLY A 107 -6.71 -3.18 28.10
CA GLY A 107 -5.81 -2.30 28.86
C GLY A 107 -4.39 -2.24 28.30
N VAL A 108 -4.21 -2.45 27.00
CA VAL A 108 -2.90 -2.47 26.34
C VAL A 108 -2.73 -1.31 25.36
N PRO A 109 -1.49 -0.84 25.12
CA PRO A 109 -1.22 0.22 24.19
C PRO A 109 -1.51 -0.19 22.74
N THR A 110 -1.93 0.79 21.94
CA THR A 110 -2.04 0.66 20.49
C THR A 110 -0.99 1.52 19.81
N TYR A 111 -0.36 0.98 18.79
CA TYR A 111 0.50 1.70 17.85
C TYR A 111 -0.16 1.72 16.48
N LEU A 112 -0.03 2.81 15.76
CA LEU A 112 -0.49 2.92 14.38
C LEU A 112 0.65 2.50 13.44
N PHE A 113 0.38 1.65 12.46
CA PHE A 113 1.27 1.46 11.32
C PHE A 113 0.77 2.27 10.13
N TYR A 114 1.52 3.31 9.80
CA TYR A 114 1.21 4.21 8.69
C TYR A 114 2.06 3.83 7.48
N THR A 115 1.42 3.26 6.47
CA THR A 115 2.09 2.62 5.34
C THR A 115 2.60 3.61 4.28
N SER A 116 2.13 4.87 4.32
CA SER A 116 2.59 5.94 3.42
C SER A 116 3.73 6.75 4.05
N ASN A 117 4.11 7.85 3.40
CA ASN A 117 5.22 8.72 3.82
C ASN A 117 4.84 9.67 4.97
N ALA A 118 5.85 10.20 5.66
CA ALA A 118 5.67 11.12 6.77
C ALA A 118 5.12 12.49 6.34
N GLY A 119 5.48 12.95 5.14
CA GLY A 119 4.93 14.18 4.55
C GLY A 119 3.42 14.11 4.37
N PHE A 120 2.93 12.98 3.85
CA PHE A 120 1.49 12.75 3.68
C PHE A 120 0.75 12.58 5.01
N LEU A 121 1.37 11.94 6.01
CA LEU A 121 0.83 11.92 7.39
C LEU A 121 0.64 13.34 7.92
N GLY A 122 1.66 14.19 7.75
CA GLY A 122 1.57 15.59 8.18
C GLY A 122 0.52 16.39 7.43
N LEU A 123 0.36 16.17 6.11
CA LEU A 123 -0.71 16.76 5.31
C LEU A 123 -2.10 16.33 5.82
N LEU A 124 -2.29 15.04 6.08
CA LEU A 124 -3.55 14.51 6.58
C LEU A 124 -3.91 15.08 7.96
N LEU A 125 -2.95 15.16 8.87
CA LEU A 125 -3.15 15.78 10.19
C LEU A 125 -3.42 17.28 10.11
N HIS A 126 -2.82 17.98 9.15
CA HIS A 126 -3.08 19.39 8.89
C HIS A 126 -4.50 19.60 8.38
N ILE A 127 -4.96 18.81 7.41
CA ILE A 127 -6.32 18.86 6.89
C ILE A 127 -7.32 18.52 7.99
N GLN A 128 -7.06 17.52 8.81
CA GLN A 128 -7.89 17.16 9.95
C GLN A 128 -8.02 18.36 10.93
N PHE A 129 -6.92 19.05 11.21
CA PHE A 129 -6.92 20.22 12.07
C PHE A 129 -7.78 21.36 11.50
N MET A 130 -7.66 21.64 10.21
CA MET A 130 -8.49 22.65 9.52
C MET A 130 -9.98 22.29 9.59
N TYR A 131 -10.30 21.03 9.37
CA TYR A 131 -11.68 20.53 9.42
C TYR A 131 -12.28 20.56 10.83
N ASP A 132 -11.46 20.42 11.87
CA ASP A 132 -11.91 20.54 13.26
C ASP A 132 -12.09 22.01 13.69
N ALA A 133 -11.36 22.94 13.05
CA ALA A 133 -11.50 24.37 13.30
C ALA A 133 -12.70 25.00 12.59
N ASP A 134 -13.05 24.49 11.41
CA ASP A 134 -14.17 24.95 10.59
C ASP A 134 -14.76 23.75 9.81
N ASP A 135 -15.88 23.23 10.27
CA ASP A 135 -16.58 22.09 9.67
C ASP A 135 -17.27 22.44 8.33
N THR A 136 -17.33 23.72 7.97
CA THR A 136 -17.83 24.19 6.68
C THR A 136 -16.74 24.22 5.61
N TYR A 137 -15.48 23.97 5.98
CA TYR A 137 -14.35 23.98 5.05
C TYR A 137 -14.47 22.86 4.03
N ASP A 138 -14.78 23.23 2.78
CA ASP A 138 -14.97 22.29 1.68
C ASP A 138 -13.81 22.35 0.68
N MET A 139 -12.93 21.37 0.76
CA MET A 139 -11.77 21.27 -0.16
C MET A 139 -12.17 20.96 -1.61
N SER A 140 -13.39 20.45 -1.84
CA SER A 140 -13.87 20.18 -3.20
C SER A 140 -14.12 21.46 -4.00
N GLU A 141 -14.39 22.59 -3.32
CA GLU A 141 -14.55 23.90 -3.97
C GLU A 141 -13.23 24.50 -4.47
N LEU A 142 -12.11 23.92 -4.06
CA LEU A 142 -10.76 24.39 -4.38
C LEU A 142 -10.11 23.63 -5.55
N GLU A 143 -10.84 22.75 -6.24
CA GLU A 143 -10.30 21.85 -7.26
C GLU A 143 -9.60 22.60 -8.41
N ASP A 144 -10.17 23.72 -8.87
CA ASP A 144 -9.66 24.55 -9.95
C ASP A 144 -8.84 25.76 -9.46
N SER A 145 -8.56 25.81 -8.16
CA SER A 145 -7.84 26.93 -7.57
C SER A 145 -6.34 26.83 -7.82
N ASP A 146 -5.73 27.95 -8.21
CA ASP A 146 -4.27 28.08 -8.23
C ASP A 146 -3.68 28.35 -6.84
N ALA A 147 -4.50 28.29 -5.78
CA ALA A 147 -4.03 28.45 -4.41
C ALA A 147 -3.11 27.31 -3.98
N GLU A 148 -2.24 27.62 -3.03
CA GLU A 148 -1.29 26.68 -2.44
C GLU A 148 -1.57 26.49 -0.95
N LEU A 149 -1.47 25.26 -0.48
CA LEU A 149 -1.56 24.90 0.91
C LEU A 149 -0.17 24.88 1.54
N VAL A 150 0.05 25.70 2.57
CA VAL A 150 1.31 25.67 3.32
C VAL A 150 1.19 24.65 4.44
N VAL A 151 1.87 23.52 4.28
CA VAL A 151 1.92 22.43 5.27
C VAL A 151 3.34 22.28 5.76
N LEU A 152 3.57 22.47 7.06
CA LEU A 152 4.92 22.50 7.63
C LEU A 152 5.69 21.17 7.54
N SER A 153 4.99 20.06 7.29
CA SER A 153 5.60 18.76 7.02
C SER A 153 6.15 18.62 5.60
N LEU A 154 5.78 19.53 4.69
CA LEU A 154 6.21 19.52 3.30
C LEU A 154 7.32 20.54 3.06
N THR A 155 8.18 20.26 2.09
CA THR A 155 9.33 21.13 1.77
C THR A 155 8.97 22.35 0.96
N CYS A 156 7.80 22.34 0.32
CA CYS A 156 7.26 23.45 -0.47
C CYS A 156 5.74 23.53 -0.30
N PRO A 157 5.14 24.69 -0.59
CA PRO A 157 3.69 24.81 -0.64
C PRO A 157 3.09 23.80 -1.61
N TYR A 158 1.95 23.25 -1.26
CA TYR A 158 1.30 22.19 -2.02
C TYR A 158 0.17 22.79 -2.89
N PRO A 159 0.25 22.72 -4.22
CA PRO A 159 -0.80 23.24 -5.08
C PRO A 159 -2.12 22.46 -4.88
N LEU A 160 -3.22 23.15 -4.60
CA LEU A 160 -4.50 22.51 -4.30
C LEU A 160 -5.01 21.65 -5.46
N LYS A 161 -4.77 22.05 -6.70
CA LYS A 161 -5.09 21.25 -7.89
C LYS A 161 -4.37 19.90 -7.95
N CYS A 162 -3.25 19.74 -7.23
CA CYS A 162 -2.48 18.50 -7.15
C CYS A 162 -2.92 17.60 -5.99
N LEU A 163 -3.91 18.01 -5.17
CA LEU A 163 -4.40 17.19 -4.08
C LEU A 163 -4.91 15.85 -4.60
N PRO A 164 -4.58 14.74 -3.92
CA PRO A 164 -5.13 13.44 -4.23
C PRO A 164 -6.67 13.48 -4.23
N TYR A 165 -7.28 12.71 -5.12
CA TYR A 165 -8.74 12.61 -5.25
C TYR A 165 -9.46 12.34 -3.93
N ILE A 166 -8.80 11.61 -3.02
CA ILE A 166 -9.34 11.32 -1.68
C ILE A 166 -9.70 12.59 -0.88
N PHE A 167 -9.02 13.71 -1.12
CA PHE A 167 -9.32 14.99 -0.46
C PHE A 167 -10.35 15.83 -1.23
N LYS A 168 -10.61 15.50 -2.49
CA LYS A 168 -11.63 16.15 -3.34
C LYS A 168 -13.01 15.51 -3.19
N SER A 169 -13.08 14.27 -2.75
CA SER A 169 -14.33 13.57 -2.47
C SER A 169 -14.75 13.77 -1.00
N LYS A 170 -15.94 14.33 -0.77
CA LYS A 170 -16.48 14.53 0.59
C LYS A 170 -16.52 13.24 1.41
N GLU A 171 -16.84 12.13 0.78
CA GLU A 171 -16.91 10.82 1.43
C GLU A 171 -15.52 10.34 1.89
N TRP A 172 -14.55 10.37 0.99
CA TRP A 172 -13.17 9.99 1.29
C TRP A 172 -12.54 10.93 2.32
N LEU A 173 -12.73 12.24 2.17
CA LEU A 173 -12.22 13.24 3.10
C LEU A 173 -12.77 13.00 4.51
N SER A 174 -14.09 12.84 4.66
CA SER A 174 -14.73 12.54 5.95
C SER A 174 -14.17 11.27 6.60
N PHE A 175 -13.95 10.23 5.81
CA PHE A 175 -13.33 9.00 6.28
C PHE A 175 -11.91 9.25 6.80
N PHE A 176 -11.04 9.87 5.99
CA PHE A 176 -9.64 10.12 6.37
C PHE A 176 -9.50 11.05 7.56
N VAL A 177 -10.32 12.10 7.64
CA VAL A 177 -10.38 13.01 8.79
C VAL A 177 -10.77 12.23 10.07
N THR A 178 -11.75 11.32 9.96
CA THR A 178 -12.14 10.47 11.09
C THR A 178 -11.02 9.55 11.53
N GLN A 179 -10.30 8.91 10.59
CA GLN A 179 -9.14 8.09 10.93
C GLN A 179 -8.03 8.95 11.57
N ALA A 180 -7.72 10.12 11.00
CA ALA A 180 -6.68 11.01 11.50
C ALA A 180 -6.92 11.52 12.93
N ARG A 181 -8.17 11.81 13.31
CA ARG A 181 -8.54 12.12 14.69
C ARG A 181 -8.13 10.99 15.63
N ARG A 182 -8.36 9.75 15.24
CA ARG A 182 -8.06 8.57 16.05
C ARG A 182 -6.57 8.23 16.10
N PHE A 183 -5.75 8.71 15.16
CA PHE A 183 -4.29 8.53 15.24
C PHE A 183 -3.73 9.10 16.53
N ARG A 184 -4.31 10.18 17.06
CA ARG A 184 -3.90 10.82 18.33
C ARG A 184 -4.19 9.97 19.57
N GLU A 185 -5.06 8.97 19.48
CA GLU A 185 -5.36 8.02 20.57
C GLU A 185 -4.27 6.95 20.73
N THR A 186 -3.34 6.85 19.79
CA THR A 186 -2.30 5.82 19.81
C THR A 186 -1.10 6.21 20.66
N LYS A 187 -0.35 5.21 21.14
CA LYS A 187 0.89 5.41 21.91
C LYS A 187 2.04 5.92 21.04
N GLY A 188 1.96 5.66 19.75
CA GLY A 188 2.93 6.09 18.74
C GLY A 188 2.56 5.65 17.34
N ILE A 189 3.19 6.27 16.35
CA ILE A 189 2.95 6.03 14.93
C ILE A 189 4.24 5.50 14.30
N LEU A 190 4.15 4.31 13.72
CA LEU A 190 5.22 3.66 12.97
C LEU A 190 5.05 4.05 11.50
N VAL A 191 5.98 4.82 10.96
CA VAL A 191 5.90 5.28 9.56
C VAL A 191 6.94 4.56 8.71
N ASN A 192 6.51 4.04 7.56
CA ASN A 192 7.41 3.37 6.62
C ASN A 192 8.29 4.38 5.86
N THR A 193 9.21 5.02 6.56
CA THR A 193 10.16 6.00 6.00
C THR A 193 11.52 5.91 6.73
N VAL A 194 12.49 6.67 6.24
CA VAL A 194 13.80 6.83 6.87
C VAL A 194 14.09 8.32 7.14
N PRO A 195 14.85 8.66 8.20
CA PRO A 195 15.12 10.05 8.57
C PRO A 195 15.78 10.87 7.47
N GLU A 196 16.63 10.24 6.66
CA GLU A 196 17.38 10.88 5.59
C GLU A 196 16.48 11.30 4.42
N LEU A 197 15.38 10.59 4.21
CA LEU A 197 14.44 10.86 3.11
C LEU A 197 13.45 11.98 3.46
N GLU A 198 12.95 12.00 4.70
CA GLU A 198 11.91 12.92 5.13
C GLU A 198 12.26 13.68 6.44
N PRO A 199 13.44 14.32 6.54
CA PRO A 199 13.88 14.94 7.80
C PRO A 199 12.96 16.06 8.26
N GLN A 200 12.41 16.86 7.33
CA GLN A 200 11.51 17.97 7.65
C GLN A 200 10.18 17.47 8.20
N ALA A 201 9.57 16.48 7.55
CA ALA A 201 8.31 15.91 7.99
C ALA A 201 8.43 15.29 9.39
N LEU A 202 9.47 14.51 9.62
CA LEU A 202 9.72 13.88 10.91
C LEU A 202 10.00 14.93 12.01
N LYS A 203 10.73 15.99 11.70
CA LYS A 203 10.95 17.11 12.63
C LYS A 203 9.64 17.79 13.01
N PHE A 204 8.79 18.08 12.02
CA PHE A 204 7.47 18.68 12.24
C PHE A 204 6.58 17.77 13.12
N LEU A 205 6.48 16.50 12.76
CA LEU A 205 5.67 15.52 13.48
C LEU A 205 6.17 15.23 14.91
N SER A 206 7.43 15.57 15.20
CA SER A 206 8.00 15.45 16.55
C SER A 206 7.72 16.68 17.42
N SER A 207 7.21 17.78 16.84
CA SER A 207 6.90 19.03 17.53
C SER A 207 5.39 19.18 17.60
N GLY A 208 4.79 18.98 18.77
CA GLY A 208 3.34 19.20 18.97
C GLY A 208 2.62 18.02 19.62
N ASP A 209 1.29 17.98 19.48
CA ASP A 209 0.41 16.99 20.11
C ASP A 209 0.28 15.67 19.34
N THR A 210 1.12 15.46 18.31
CA THR A 210 1.14 14.21 17.57
C THR A 210 1.80 13.12 18.43
N PRO A 211 1.23 11.92 18.53
CA PRO A 211 1.93 10.80 19.16
C PRO A 211 3.32 10.61 18.57
N ARG A 212 4.25 10.12 19.38
CA ARG A 212 5.63 9.92 18.93
C ARG A 212 5.68 9.14 17.62
N VAL A 213 6.35 9.71 16.61
CA VAL A 213 6.53 9.10 15.29
C VAL A 213 7.87 8.37 15.25
N TYR A 214 7.82 7.13 14.79
CA TYR A 214 8.98 6.26 14.65
C TYR A 214 9.18 5.95 13.17
N PRO A 215 10.25 6.42 12.54
CA PRO A 215 10.62 5.97 11.20
C PRO A 215 11.13 4.53 11.29
N VAL A 216 10.43 3.59 10.65
CA VAL A 216 10.73 2.16 10.72
C VAL A 216 11.07 1.55 9.36
N GLY A 217 11.21 2.39 8.34
CA GLY A 217 11.47 1.98 6.96
C GLY A 217 12.96 1.83 6.60
N PRO A 218 13.24 1.47 5.33
CA PRO A 218 12.22 1.04 4.38
C PRO A 218 11.77 -0.39 4.65
N LEU A 219 10.47 -0.59 4.81
CA LEU A 219 9.88 -1.91 4.90
C LEU A 219 9.46 -2.33 3.49
N LEU A 220 10.30 -3.13 2.86
CA LEU A 220 10.10 -3.64 1.52
C LEU A 220 9.88 -5.16 1.57
N HIS A 221 9.08 -5.67 0.65
CA HIS A 221 8.87 -7.10 0.47
C HIS A 221 9.96 -7.69 -0.44
N LEU A 222 11.19 -7.81 0.10
CA LEU A 222 12.39 -8.18 -0.67
C LEU A 222 12.48 -9.67 -1.03
N LYS A 223 11.63 -10.54 -0.45
CA LYS A 223 11.65 -11.97 -0.76
C LYS A 223 10.39 -12.35 -1.54
N ASN A 224 10.57 -12.92 -2.72
CA ASN A 224 9.51 -13.66 -3.42
C ASN A 224 9.17 -14.89 -2.57
N GLU A 225 8.11 -14.83 -1.77
CA GLU A 225 7.52 -16.04 -1.20
C GLU A 225 6.85 -16.80 -2.35
N ALA A 226 7.19 -18.08 -2.48
CA ALA A 226 6.72 -18.97 -3.55
C ALA A 226 5.18 -18.82 -3.71
N ARG A 227 4.79 -18.48 -4.92
CA ARG A 227 3.39 -18.49 -5.38
C ARG A 227 3.22 -19.72 -6.27
N ASP A 228 1.97 -20.06 -6.55
CA ASP A 228 1.53 -21.15 -7.42
C ASP A 228 2.46 -21.40 -8.63
N ASP A 229 2.81 -22.66 -8.94
CA ASP A 229 3.77 -23.09 -9.98
C ASP A 229 3.54 -22.45 -11.36
N SER A 230 2.29 -22.10 -11.70
CA SER A 230 1.97 -21.44 -12.97
C SER A 230 2.38 -19.95 -12.99
N VAL A 231 2.37 -19.29 -11.84
CA VAL A 231 2.82 -17.91 -11.65
C VAL A 231 4.34 -17.88 -11.68
N ASP A 232 5.00 -18.88 -11.11
CA ASP A 232 6.46 -19.01 -11.08
C ASP A 232 7.05 -19.14 -12.47
N LYS A 233 6.37 -19.86 -13.40
CA LYS A 233 6.84 -20.01 -14.78
C LYS A 233 6.84 -18.67 -15.53
N LYS A 234 5.73 -17.92 -15.52
CA LYS A 234 5.66 -16.61 -16.16
C LYS A 234 6.66 -15.61 -15.57
N GLN A 235 6.86 -15.64 -14.26
CA GLN A 235 7.86 -14.80 -13.60
C GLN A 235 9.27 -15.18 -14.05
N SER A 236 9.58 -16.46 -14.13
CA SER A 236 10.87 -16.95 -14.59
C SER A 236 11.17 -16.51 -16.02
N GLU A 237 10.20 -16.54 -16.93
CA GLU A 237 10.33 -16.07 -18.32
C GLU A 237 10.60 -14.55 -18.40
N ILE A 238 9.98 -13.75 -17.52
CA ILE A 238 10.23 -12.30 -17.44
C ILE A 238 11.66 -12.03 -16.96
N LEU A 239 12.07 -12.69 -15.88
CA LEU A 239 13.40 -12.50 -15.30
C LEU A 239 14.50 -13.00 -16.21
N GLN A 240 14.29 -14.12 -16.92
CA GLN A 240 15.22 -14.63 -17.93
C GLN A 240 15.38 -13.65 -19.08
N TRP A 241 14.28 -13.09 -19.62
CA TRP A 241 14.35 -12.06 -20.65
C TRP A 241 15.17 -10.85 -20.21
N LEU A 242 15.04 -10.42 -18.95
CA LEU A 242 15.83 -9.32 -18.39
C LEU A 242 17.32 -9.68 -18.27
N ASP A 243 17.66 -10.94 -17.96
CA ASP A 243 19.04 -11.39 -17.87
C ASP A 243 19.76 -11.37 -19.24
N GLU A 244 19.00 -11.41 -20.34
CA GLU A 244 19.51 -11.29 -21.70
C GLU A 244 19.71 -9.83 -22.16
N GLN A 245 19.21 -8.85 -21.40
CA GLN A 245 19.31 -7.44 -21.78
C GLN A 245 20.60 -6.78 -21.24
N PRO A 246 21.15 -5.78 -21.98
CA PRO A 246 22.29 -5.03 -21.51
C PRO A 246 22.00 -4.32 -20.17
N PRO A 247 23.01 -4.12 -19.31
CA PRO A 247 22.83 -3.40 -18.07
C PRO A 247 22.28 -1.98 -18.29
N ARG A 248 21.35 -1.56 -17.43
CA ARG A 248 20.71 -0.23 -17.44
C ARG A 248 20.08 0.18 -18.76
N SER A 249 19.58 -0.78 -19.54
CA SER A 249 19.04 -0.53 -20.88
C SER A 249 17.51 -0.61 -20.94
N VAL A 250 16.84 -1.14 -19.94
CA VAL A 250 15.41 -1.40 -19.92
C VAL A 250 14.70 -0.38 -19.03
N VAL A 251 13.68 0.28 -19.55
CA VAL A 251 12.74 1.09 -18.77
C VAL A 251 11.61 0.18 -18.31
N PHE A 252 11.40 0.09 -17.00
CA PHE A 252 10.31 -0.68 -16.42
C PHE A 252 9.10 0.23 -16.16
N LEU A 253 7.93 -0.11 -16.72
CA LEU A 253 6.67 0.58 -16.47
C LEU A 253 5.77 -0.31 -15.63
N CYS A 254 5.43 0.13 -14.41
CA CYS A 254 4.53 -0.58 -13.51
C CYS A 254 3.76 0.38 -12.60
N PHE A 255 2.46 0.35 -12.67
CA PHE A 255 1.59 1.32 -11.99
C PHE A 255 0.93 0.73 -10.73
N GLY A 256 1.61 -0.20 -10.09
CA GLY A 256 1.20 -0.82 -8.82
C GLY A 256 0.09 -1.86 -8.97
N SER A 257 -0.35 -2.40 -7.84
CA SER A 257 -1.35 -3.48 -7.81
C SER A 257 -2.77 -3.03 -8.16
N MET A 258 -3.05 -1.73 -8.01
CA MET A 258 -4.37 -1.13 -8.25
C MET A 258 -4.40 -0.22 -9.49
N GLY A 259 -3.26 -0.02 -10.14
CA GLY A 259 -3.17 0.76 -11.37
C GLY A 259 -3.62 -0.03 -12.61
N GLY A 260 -4.35 0.62 -13.48
CA GLY A 260 -4.78 0.07 -14.76
C GLY A 260 -5.08 1.18 -15.74
N PHE A 261 -5.15 0.86 -17.03
CA PHE A 261 -5.36 1.79 -18.11
C PHE A 261 -6.63 1.48 -18.91
N SER A 262 -7.25 2.53 -19.45
CA SER A 262 -8.20 2.39 -20.55
C SER A 262 -7.45 1.98 -21.83
N GLU A 263 -8.19 1.53 -22.83
CA GLU A 263 -7.61 1.16 -24.12
C GLU A 263 -6.92 2.37 -24.80
N ASP A 264 -7.53 3.55 -24.74
CA ASP A 264 -6.96 4.77 -25.33
C ASP A 264 -5.65 5.17 -24.65
N GLN A 265 -5.59 5.10 -23.33
CA GLN A 265 -4.37 5.35 -22.58
C GLN A 265 -3.27 4.33 -22.90
N ALA A 266 -3.65 3.06 -23.04
CA ALA A 266 -2.71 2.01 -23.44
C ALA A 266 -2.13 2.24 -24.83
N ARG A 267 -2.96 2.68 -25.80
CA ARG A 267 -2.51 3.03 -27.16
C ARG A 267 -1.53 4.22 -27.17
N GLU A 268 -1.81 5.27 -26.42
CA GLU A 268 -0.91 6.43 -26.31
C GLU A 268 0.44 6.05 -25.71
N ILE A 269 0.44 5.27 -24.65
CA ILE A 269 1.68 4.78 -24.03
C ILE A 269 2.47 3.90 -25.01
N ALA A 270 1.80 3.01 -25.73
CA ALA A 270 2.45 2.17 -26.75
C ALA A 270 3.14 3.00 -27.84
N VAL A 271 2.45 4.01 -28.37
CA VAL A 271 3.03 4.93 -29.37
C VAL A 271 4.26 5.65 -28.81
N ALA A 272 4.20 6.09 -27.55
CA ALA A 272 5.33 6.74 -26.89
C ALA A 272 6.52 5.79 -26.72
N LEU A 273 6.26 4.54 -26.27
CA LEU A 273 7.30 3.52 -26.13
C LEU A 273 7.96 3.17 -27.46
N GLU A 274 7.17 3.00 -28.52
CA GLU A 274 7.69 2.72 -29.85
C GLU A 274 8.59 3.84 -30.37
N ARG A 275 8.12 5.09 -30.23
CA ARG A 275 8.86 6.29 -30.68
C ARG A 275 10.11 6.57 -29.86
N SER A 276 10.12 6.19 -28.58
CA SER A 276 11.27 6.39 -27.71
C SER A 276 12.52 5.63 -28.16
N GLY A 277 12.36 4.51 -28.86
CA GLY A 277 13.44 3.63 -29.28
C GLY A 277 14.12 2.87 -28.15
N HIS A 278 13.72 3.08 -26.88
CA HIS A 278 14.31 2.42 -25.73
C HIS A 278 13.77 0.99 -25.55
N ARG A 279 14.55 0.14 -24.87
CA ARG A 279 14.04 -1.12 -24.37
C ARG A 279 13.08 -0.89 -23.22
N PHE A 280 12.02 -1.69 -23.15
CA PHE A 280 11.03 -1.56 -22.10
C PHE A 280 10.46 -2.89 -21.63
N LEU A 281 10.10 -2.95 -20.36
CA LEU A 281 9.22 -3.94 -19.77
C LEU A 281 7.98 -3.23 -19.24
N TRP A 282 6.82 -3.54 -19.78
CA TRP A 282 5.59 -2.85 -19.43
C TRP A 282 4.57 -3.80 -18.80
N SER A 283 4.27 -3.58 -17.52
CA SER A 283 3.15 -4.21 -16.83
C SER A 283 1.86 -3.48 -17.18
N LEU A 284 1.15 -3.98 -18.19
CA LEU A 284 -0.10 -3.41 -18.69
C LEU A 284 -1.29 -4.15 -18.09
N ARG A 285 -2.13 -3.40 -17.37
CA ARG A 285 -3.35 -3.91 -16.76
C ARG A 285 -4.55 -3.06 -17.19
N ARG A 286 -5.70 -3.70 -17.34
CA ARG A 286 -6.96 -3.04 -17.66
C ARG A 286 -7.52 -2.38 -16.41
N ALA A 287 -7.92 -1.10 -16.51
CA ALA A 287 -8.57 -0.40 -15.42
C ALA A 287 -9.85 -1.12 -14.96
N SER A 288 -10.04 -1.22 -13.66
CA SER A 288 -11.29 -1.72 -13.10
C SER A 288 -12.37 -0.64 -13.18
N PRO A 289 -13.58 -0.96 -13.64
CA PRO A 289 -14.70 -0.02 -13.57
C PRO A 289 -15.10 0.32 -12.14
N ASN A 290 -14.81 -0.56 -11.19
CA ASN A 290 -15.02 -0.33 -9.77
C ASN A 290 -13.92 -1.01 -8.94
N ILE A 291 -12.90 -0.25 -8.60
CA ILE A 291 -11.72 -0.70 -7.86
C ILE A 291 -12.06 -1.26 -6.46
N MET A 292 -13.19 -0.86 -5.88
CA MET A 292 -13.66 -1.37 -4.59
C MET A 292 -14.22 -2.79 -4.69
N LYS A 293 -14.66 -3.19 -5.89
CA LYS A 293 -15.26 -4.52 -6.13
C LYS A 293 -14.27 -5.53 -6.66
N GLU A 294 -13.41 -5.09 -7.56
CA GLU A 294 -12.45 -5.98 -8.23
C GLU A 294 -11.15 -5.23 -8.56
N PRO A 295 -9.99 -5.89 -8.42
CA PRO A 295 -8.73 -5.29 -8.83
C PRO A 295 -8.67 -5.15 -10.36
N PRO A 296 -7.73 -4.33 -10.89
CA PRO A 296 -7.43 -4.27 -12.31
C PRO A 296 -7.15 -5.66 -12.90
N GLY A 297 -7.76 -5.94 -14.05
CA GLY A 297 -7.60 -7.19 -14.76
C GLY A 297 -6.42 -7.18 -15.74
N GLU A 298 -6.22 -8.31 -16.43
CA GLU A 298 -5.34 -8.37 -17.61
C GLU A 298 -6.19 -8.16 -18.87
N PHE A 299 -5.57 -7.62 -19.92
CA PHE A 299 -6.17 -7.62 -21.25
C PHE A 299 -6.08 -9.01 -21.85
N THR A 300 -7.16 -9.50 -22.42
CA THR A 300 -7.22 -10.83 -23.00
C THR A 300 -6.56 -10.92 -24.37
N ASN A 301 -6.60 -9.83 -25.13
CA ASN A 301 -5.99 -9.72 -26.44
C ASN A 301 -5.28 -8.37 -26.59
N LEU A 302 -3.95 -8.38 -26.54
CA LEU A 302 -3.14 -7.17 -26.68
C LEU A 302 -3.13 -6.62 -28.11
N GLU A 303 -3.29 -7.46 -29.14
CA GLU A 303 -3.30 -7.04 -30.55
C GLU A 303 -4.51 -6.16 -30.88
N GLU A 304 -5.64 -6.36 -30.21
CA GLU A 304 -6.83 -5.52 -30.40
C GLU A 304 -6.72 -4.18 -29.69
N ILE A 305 -5.92 -4.10 -28.62
CA ILE A 305 -5.81 -2.94 -27.75
C ILE A 305 -4.68 -2.03 -28.18
N LEU A 306 -3.52 -2.63 -28.52
CA LEU A 306 -2.33 -1.88 -28.92
C LEU A 306 -2.37 -1.49 -30.41
N PRO A 307 -1.58 -0.50 -30.83
CA PRO A 307 -1.50 -0.16 -32.26
C PRO A 307 -1.15 -1.36 -33.13
N GLU A 308 -1.77 -1.47 -34.28
CA GLU A 308 -1.55 -2.57 -35.23
C GLU A 308 -0.05 -2.80 -35.48
N GLY A 309 0.43 -4.03 -35.32
CA GLY A 309 1.82 -4.45 -35.49
C GLY A 309 2.78 -3.90 -34.45
N PHE A 310 2.30 -3.30 -33.34
CA PHE A 310 3.16 -2.77 -32.27
C PHE A 310 4.03 -3.87 -31.65
N LEU A 311 3.46 -5.02 -31.35
CA LEU A 311 4.17 -6.12 -30.71
C LEU A 311 5.30 -6.63 -31.60
N ASP A 312 5.05 -6.81 -32.90
CA ASP A 312 6.04 -7.25 -33.88
C ASP A 312 7.19 -6.25 -34.04
N ARG A 313 6.86 -4.95 -34.19
CA ARG A 313 7.87 -3.88 -34.34
C ARG A 313 8.72 -3.64 -33.12
N THR A 314 8.26 -4.10 -31.95
CA THR A 314 8.98 -3.92 -30.67
C THR A 314 9.51 -5.22 -30.07
N GLU A 315 9.33 -6.39 -30.73
CA GLU A 315 9.67 -7.73 -30.21
C GLU A 315 11.10 -7.82 -29.67
N GLU A 316 12.10 -7.25 -30.40
CA GLU A 316 13.51 -7.32 -30.02
C GLU A 316 13.89 -6.43 -28.82
N ARG A 317 13.04 -5.47 -28.44
CA ARG A 317 13.38 -4.44 -27.45
C ARG A 317 12.34 -4.25 -26.35
N GLY A 318 11.13 -4.78 -26.50
CA GLY A 318 10.02 -4.57 -25.60
C GLY A 318 9.31 -5.84 -25.20
N LYS A 319 8.84 -5.86 -23.96
CA LYS A 319 7.98 -6.93 -23.46
C LYS A 319 6.77 -6.32 -22.74
N VAL A 320 5.58 -6.69 -23.18
CA VAL A 320 4.32 -6.32 -22.51
C VAL A 320 3.84 -7.54 -21.71
N ILE A 321 3.59 -7.32 -20.45
CA ILE A 321 3.18 -8.37 -19.50
C ILE A 321 1.95 -7.92 -18.72
N GLY A 322 1.23 -8.83 -18.10
CA GLY A 322 0.18 -8.52 -17.15
C GLY A 322 0.74 -8.09 -15.79
N TRP A 323 0.68 -8.96 -14.80
CA TRP A 323 1.25 -8.68 -13.48
C TRP A 323 2.78 -8.88 -13.47
N ALA A 324 3.51 -7.97 -12.80
CA ALA A 324 4.96 -8.00 -12.68
C ALA A 324 5.42 -8.28 -11.24
N PRO A 325 6.44 -9.12 -11.02
CA PRO A 325 7.12 -9.25 -9.72
C PRO A 325 8.06 -8.05 -9.51
N GLN A 326 7.49 -6.89 -9.14
CA GLN A 326 8.14 -5.58 -9.17
C GLN A 326 9.53 -5.56 -8.50
N VAL A 327 9.66 -6.17 -7.32
CA VAL A 327 10.92 -6.21 -6.58
C VAL A 327 11.98 -7.02 -7.33
N ALA A 328 11.62 -8.23 -7.79
CA ALA A 328 12.55 -9.09 -8.53
C ALA A 328 12.97 -8.48 -9.88
N VAL A 329 12.08 -7.72 -10.52
CA VAL A 329 12.38 -6.96 -11.74
C VAL A 329 13.37 -5.82 -11.44
N MET A 330 13.12 -5.01 -10.40
CA MET A 330 14.00 -3.89 -10.05
C MET A 330 15.39 -4.33 -9.56
N GLU A 331 15.51 -5.56 -9.06
CA GLU A 331 16.79 -6.15 -8.68
C GLU A 331 17.68 -6.49 -9.90
N LYS A 332 17.11 -6.55 -11.10
CA LYS A 332 17.87 -6.94 -12.31
C LYS A 332 18.76 -5.79 -12.81
N PRO A 333 20.04 -6.08 -13.10
CA PRO A 333 20.98 -5.08 -13.61
C PRO A 333 20.55 -4.41 -14.91
N ALA A 334 19.68 -5.06 -15.69
CA ALA A 334 19.14 -4.54 -16.95
C ALA A 334 18.25 -3.30 -16.76
N ILE A 335 17.64 -3.14 -15.58
CA ILE A 335 16.74 -2.01 -15.32
C ILE A 335 17.53 -0.73 -15.16
N GLY A 336 17.24 0.25 -16.01
CA GLY A 336 17.89 1.57 -16.05
C GLY A 336 16.95 2.71 -15.72
N GLY A 337 15.64 2.48 -15.66
CA GLY A 337 14.64 3.48 -15.32
C GLY A 337 13.32 2.86 -14.89
N PHE A 338 12.58 3.56 -14.05
CA PHE A 338 11.29 3.10 -13.52
C PHE A 338 10.20 4.17 -13.68
N VAL A 339 9.19 3.85 -14.45
CA VAL A 339 8.00 4.70 -14.64
C VAL A 339 6.84 4.11 -13.86
N PHE A 340 6.29 4.89 -12.94
CA PHE A 340 5.27 4.42 -12.03
C PHE A 340 4.31 5.55 -11.59
N HIS A 341 3.31 5.22 -10.80
CA HIS A 341 2.24 6.13 -10.36
C HIS A 341 2.58 6.96 -9.11
N GLY A 342 3.84 6.96 -8.64
CA GLY A 342 4.23 7.68 -7.42
C GLY A 342 3.81 6.99 -6.11
N GLY A 343 3.36 5.74 -6.14
CA GLY A 343 3.03 4.97 -4.93
C GLY A 343 4.25 4.80 -4.02
N TRP A 344 4.04 4.93 -2.70
CA TRP A 344 5.13 5.00 -1.74
C TRP A 344 6.04 3.77 -1.71
N ASP A 345 5.46 2.56 -1.74
CA ASP A 345 6.25 1.32 -1.79
C ASP A 345 7.10 1.22 -3.06
N SER A 346 6.56 1.69 -4.20
CA SER A 346 7.31 1.74 -5.46
C SER A 346 8.43 2.77 -5.41
N THR A 347 8.19 3.92 -4.76
CA THR A 347 9.23 4.96 -4.51
C THR A 347 10.36 4.40 -3.67
N LEU A 348 10.03 3.77 -2.53
CA LEU A 348 11.03 3.14 -1.66
C LEU A 348 11.78 2.01 -2.38
N GLY A 349 11.10 1.22 -3.20
CA GLY A 349 11.72 0.18 -4.02
C GLY A 349 12.70 0.74 -5.05
N GLY A 350 12.32 1.78 -5.80
CA GLY A 350 13.20 2.46 -6.74
C GLY A 350 14.47 3.01 -6.06
N LEU A 351 14.30 3.67 -4.92
CA LEU A 351 15.42 4.18 -4.12
C LEU A 351 16.31 3.05 -3.59
N TRP A 352 15.73 1.95 -3.09
CA TRP A 352 16.46 0.82 -2.56
C TRP A 352 17.36 0.15 -3.59
N PHE A 353 16.86 -0.03 -4.81
CA PHE A 353 17.64 -0.64 -5.91
C PHE A 353 18.45 0.39 -6.71
N GLY A 354 18.38 1.68 -6.40
CA GLY A 354 19.09 2.74 -7.12
C GLY A 354 18.62 2.88 -8.58
N VAL A 355 17.32 2.64 -8.82
CA VAL A 355 16.69 2.79 -10.13
C VAL A 355 16.01 4.17 -10.18
N PRO A 356 16.41 5.06 -11.12
CA PRO A 356 15.85 6.40 -11.27
C PRO A 356 14.43 6.37 -11.84
#